data_99d90fc750f6ee31686e9094481fbaca
#
_entry.id   99d90fc750f6ee31686e9094481fbaca
#
_cell.length_a   1.000
_cell.length_b   1.000
_cell.length_c   1.000
_cell.angle_alpha   90.00
_cell.angle_beta   90.00
_cell.angle_gamma   90.00
#
_symmetry.space_group_name_H-M   'P 1'
#
loop_
_entity.id
_entity.type
_entity.pdbx_description
1 polymer ?
#
loop_
_entity_poly.entity_id
_entity_poly.type
_entity_poly.pdbx_seq_one_letter_code
_entity_poly.pdbx_strand_id
1 'polypeptide(L)'
;MSNKVLNIFTIDFPYNNGEPFLKNEIEVLAKSFEKIIVFPMNFKDTKIKCQLPDNIVVQHETIFDSYNRLSVFGRNFFLIITIFFSEILKTPFKKQYLFNFRKHFNILLHRVNAAKKLAPIFNSQDQKHLVYTYWFTQWTLIFSIINSKQKNISLYTRIHGMDVYEDQHADKGFFFPFRYFQAKQIKKVIAISENGRDHLLKVSPQFNHKVEVNRLGVLHHGINPNNSEGEFVLVSCSSFQSYKRVHLILEILKKIDFKIKWIHFGDSEERTLEEKTFNDIPSNVTIDLMGYVSNTSLMEFYRKNHVDLFINVSETEGIPVSIMEAMSFGIPCIATNVGGVNEIVNNTNGFLVKKYFNNDQVAEFIINYNKLDVLKKNVFRDQALNTWRSLYDQQTNCDDLIKILKS
;
A
#
# COMPACT_ATOMS: atom_id res chain seq x y z
N MET A 1 14.61 -12.93 -24.02
CA MET A 1 14.92 -11.57 -24.50
C MET A 1 14.84 -10.66 -23.28
N SER A 2 15.92 -9.98 -22.91
CA SER A 2 15.89 -9.09 -21.74
C SER A 2 15.00 -7.90 -22.06
N ASN A 3 13.90 -7.72 -21.30
CA ASN A 3 13.13 -6.49 -21.34
C ASN A 3 14.00 -5.37 -20.76
N LYS A 4 14.66 -4.61 -21.63
CA LYS A 4 15.62 -3.57 -21.26
C LYS A 4 14.95 -2.31 -20.72
N VAL A 5 13.70 -2.08 -21.15
CA VAL A 5 12.90 -0.89 -20.79
C VAL A 5 11.69 -1.32 -19.98
N LEU A 6 11.54 -0.71 -18.78
CA LEU A 6 10.37 -0.86 -17.92
C LEU A 6 9.51 0.40 -17.98
N ASN A 7 8.24 0.26 -18.32
CA ASN A 7 7.27 1.35 -18.31
C ASN A 7 6.41 1.24 -17.03
N ILE A 8 6.53 2.21 -16.12
CA ILE A 8 5.81 2.25 -14.85
C ILE A 8 4.70 3.30 -14.91
N PHE A 9 3.49 2.92 -14.54
CA PHE A 9 2.32 3.79 -14.54
C PHE A 9 1.85 4.03 -13.11
N THR A 10 1.89 5.31 -12.70
CA THR A 10 1.64 5.78 -11.33
C THR A 10 0.44 6.73 -11.31
N ILE A 11 -0.01 7.10 -10.11
CA ILE A 11 -1.01 8.17 -9.95
C ILE A 11 -0.29 9.51 -9.83
N ASP A 12 0.59 9.66 -8.85
CA ASP A 12 1.23 10.92 -8.52
C ASP A 12 2.77 10.88 -8.62
N PHE A 13 3.42 9.72 -8.38
CA PHE A 13 4.87 9.62 -8.40
C PHE A 13 5.44 10.03 -9.77
N PRO A 14 6.49 10.91 -9.81
CA PRO A 14 7.37 11.32 -8.73
C PRO A 14 7.00 12.68 -8.09
N TYR A 15 5.81 13.21 -8.29
CA TYR A 15 5.46 14.58 -7.91
C TYR A 15 4.95 14.66 -6.48
N ASN A 16 3.82 14.14 -6.13
CA ASN A 16 3.21 14.24 -4.81
C ASN A 16 3.67 13.10 -3.87
N ASN A 17 3.07 13.01 -2.69
CA ASN A 17 3.34 11.94 -1.72
C ASN A 17 2.46 10.70 -1.96
N GLY A 18 1.94 10.53 -3.19
CA GLY A 18 0.94 9.48 -3.50
C GLY A 18 1.46 8.05 -3.46
N GLU A 19 2.73 7.84 -3.79
CA GLU A 19 3.38 6.53 -3.81
C GLU A 19 4.74 6.57 -3.11
N PRO A 20 4.79 6.81 -1.78
CA PRO A 20 6.06 6.96 -1.06
C PRO A 20 6.94 5.69 -1.11
N PHE A 21 6.32 4.51 -1.22
CA PHE A 21 7.04 3.23 -1.26
C PHE A 21 7.75 3.02 -2.60
N LEU A 22 7.21 3.55 -3.69
CA LEU A 22 7.84 3.44 -5.00
C LEU A 22 9.18 4.19 -5.05
N LYS A 23 9.35 5.26 -4.25
CA LYS A 23 10.62 5.97 -4.14
C LYS A 23 11.78 5.05 -3.77
N ASN A 24 11.56 4.14 -2.84
CA ASN A 24 12.60 3.22 -2.40
C ASN A 24 12.79 2.08 -3.41
N GLU A 25 11.70 1.54 -3.97
CA GLU A 25 11.75 0.47 -4.97
C GLU A 25 12.40 0.92 -6.27
N ILE A 26 12.18 2.16 -6.71
CA ILE A 26 12.64 2.66 -8.00
C ILE A 26 14.16 2.68 -8.13
N GLU A 27 14.87 2.91 -7.01
CA GLU A 27 16.35 2.90 -6.99
C GLU A 27 16.91 1.49 -7.26
N VAL A 28 16.25 0.46 -6.73
CA VAL A 28 16.64 -0.94 -6.97
C VAL A 28 16.26 -1.37 -8.38
N LEU A 29 15.06 -1.01 -8.83
CA LEU A 29 14.61 -1.27 -10.19
C LEU A 29 15.54 -0.62 -11.23
N ALA A 30 16.01 0.61 -10.99
CA ALA A 30 16.91 1.34 -11.87
C ALA A 30 18.24 0.60 -12.12
N LYS A 31 18.72 -0.16 -11.15
CA LYS A 31 19.94 -0.98 -11.31
C LYS A 31 19.72 -2.21 -12.20
N SER A 32 18.48 -2.63 -12.41
CA SER A 32 18.12 -3.87 -13.09
C SER A 32 17.54 -3.70 -14.49
N PHE A 33 17.20 -2.46 -14.88
CA PHE A 33 16.69 -2.10 -16.19
C PHE A 33 17.59 -1.04 -16.83
N GLU A 34 17.83 -1.13 -18.14
CA GLU A 34 18.60 -0.13 -18.88
C GLU A 34 17.95 1.24 -18.87
N LYS A 35 16.61 1.26 -18.91
CA LYS A 35 15.80 2.46 -18.87
C LYS A 35 14.47 2.20 -18.17
N ILE A 36 14.05 3.14 -17.34
CA ILE A 36 12.69 3.16 -16.76
C ILE A 36 11.99 4.41 -17.26
N ILE A 37 10.75 4.25 -17.73
CA ILE A 37 9.91 5.37 -18.12
C ILE A 37 8.73 5.40 -17.16
N VAL A 38 8.59 6.49 -16.42
CA VAL A 38 7.50 6.70 -15.46
C VAL A 38 6.43 7.60 -16.08
N PHE A 39 5.19 7.14 -16.06
CA PHE A 39 4.03 7.85 -16.56
C PHE A 39 3.08 8.19 -15.40
N PRO A 40 3.18 9.38 -14.80
CA PRO A 40 2.25 9.82 -13.78
C PRO A 40 0.90 10.20 -14.40
N MET A 41 -0.20 9.93 -13.68
CA MET A 41 -1.54 10.35 -14.09
C MET A 41 -1.77 11.83 -13.77
N ASN A 42 -1.31 12.25 -12.59
CA ASN A 42 -1.40 13.61 -12.09
C ASN A 42 -0.02 14.28 -12.15
N PHE A 43 0.12 15.32 -12.94
CA PHE A 43 1.38 16.07 -13.11
C PHE A 43 1.16 17.59 -13.16
N LYS A 44 0.10 18.08 -12.51
CA LYS A 44 -0.20 19.53 -12.47
C LYS A 44 0.84 20.33 -11.70
N ASP A 45 1.39 19.75 -10.62
CA ASP A 45 2.52 20.32 -9.88
C ASP A 45 3.81 19.64 -10.33
N THR A 46 4.59 20.33 -11.13
CA THR A 46 5.75 19.76 -11.84
C THR A 46 7.03 19.70 -11.02
N LYS A 47 7.02 19.97 -9.72
CA LYS A 47 8.22 19.82 -8.89
C LYS A 47 8.39 18.35 -8.48
N ILE A 48 9.39 17.70 -9.09
CA ILE A 48 9.85 16.38 -8.65
C ILE A 48 10.31 16.49 -7.19
N LYS A 49 9.71 15.72 -6.30
CA LYS A 49 9.99 15.75 -4.85
C LYS A 49 11.07 14.77 -4.40
N CYS A 50 11.63 13.98 -5.33
CA CYS A 50 12.71 13.04 -5.03
C CYS A 50 13.77 13.06 -6.13
N GLN A 51 15.00 12.81 -5.76
CA GLN A 51 16.05 12.57 -6.74
C GLN A 51 15.79 11.24 -7.44
N LEU A 52 15.81 11.24 -8.76
CA LEU A 52 15.63 10.05 -9.58
C LEU A 52 16.98 9.60 -10.13
N PRO A 53 17.26 8.29 -10.24
CA PRO A 53 18.40 7.75 -10.99
C PRO A 53 18.42 8.23 -12.45
N ASP A 54 19.63 8.37 -13.03
CA ASP A 54 19.85 8.94 -14.36
C ASP A 54 19.16 8.20 -15.52
N ASN A 55 18.91 6.90 -15.36
CA ASN A 55 18.24 6.08 -16.35
C ASN A 55 16.70 6.09 -16.24
N ILE A 56 16.15 6.99 -15.41
CA ILE A 56 14.71 7.19 -15.27
C ILE A 56 14.27 8.43 -16.02
N VAL A 57 13.29 8.27 -16.88
CA VAL A 57 12.65 9.36 -17.64
C VAL A 57 11.20 9.47 -17.21
N VAL A 58 10.75 10.67 -16.86
CA VAL A 58 9.34 10.95 -16.58
C VAL A 58 8.69 11.46 -17.87
N GLN A 59 7.64 10.77 -18.30
CA GLN A 59 6.90 11.12 -19.51
C GLN A 59 5.47 11.54 -19.15
N HIS A 60 5.05 12.67 -19.67
CA HIS A 60 3.72 13.23 -19.45
C HIS A 60 2.83 12.98 -20.67
N GLU A 61 1.68 12.37 -20.42
CA GLU A 61 0.69 12.11 -21.48
C GLU A 61 -0.67 12.67 -21.08
N THR A 62 -1.11 13.66 -21.82
CA THR A 62 -2.46 14.24 -21.64
C THR A 62 -3.50 13.35 -22.32
N ILE A 63 -3.94 12.31 -21.60
CA ILE A 63 -4.87 11.30 -22.14
C ILE A 63 -6.32 11.50 -21.72
N PHE A 64 -6.56 12.35 -20.70
CA PHE A 64 -7.89 12.57 -20.11
C PHE A 64 -8.53 13.91 -20.52
N ASP A 65 -8.38 14.32 -21.79
CA ASP A 65 -8.99 15.53 -22.31
C ASP A 65 -10.48 15.33 -22.63
N SER A 66 -11.12 16.45 -22.97
CA SER A 66 -12.46 16.43 -23.53
C SER A 66 -12.53 15.65 -24.86
N TYR A 67 -13.58 14.87 -25.05
CA TYR A 67 -13.79 14.08 -26.26
C TYR A 67 -15.29 13.96 -26.59
N ASN A 68 -15.57 13.70 -27.85
CA ASN A 68 -16.95 13.44 -28.30
C ASN A 68 -17.32 11.98 -27.96
N ARG A 69 -18.21 11.81 -26.97
CA ARG A 69 -18.66 10.50 -26.49
C ARG A 69 -19.32 9.64 -27.57
N LEU A 70 -20.16 10.24 -28.42
CA LEU A 70 -20.85 9.51 -29.49
C LEU A 70 -19.85 8.99 -30.52
N SER A 71 -18.86 9.79 -30.90
CA SER A 71 -17.79 9.36 -31.79
C SER A 71 -16.95 8.23 -31.23
N VAL A 72 -16.57 8.27 -29.91
CA VAL A 72 -15.83 7.19 -29.26
C VAL A 72 -16.69 5.93 -29.21
N PHE A 73 -17.95 6.04 -28.86
CA PHE A 73 -18.88 4.91 -28.81
C PHE A 73 -19.05 4.26 -30.18
N GLY A 74 -19.42 5.05 -31.21
CA GLY A 74 -19.66 4.53 -32.55
C GLY A 74 -18.45 3.80 -33.14
N ARG A 75 -17.25 4.41 -33.03
CA ARG A 75 -16.00 3.80 -33.53
C ARG A 75 -15.55 2.56 -32.80
N ASN A 76 -15.99 2.36 -31.55
CA ASN A 76 -15.58 1.24 -30.70
C ASN A 76 -16.78 0.42 -30.19
N PHE A 77 -17.90 0.50 -30.88
CA PHE A 77 -19.16 -0.11 -30.46
C PHE A 77 -19.01 -1.57 -30.05
N PHE A 78 -18.50 -2.42 -30.94
CA PHE A 78 -18.34 -3.85 -30.66
C PHE A 78 -17.44 -4.12 -29.46
N LEU A 79 -16.32 -3.39 -29.30
CA LEU A 79 -15.41 -3.53 -28.18
C LEU A 79 -16.11 -3.15 -26.87
N ILE A 80 -16.77 -2.00 -26.83
CA ILE A 80 -17.45 -1.49 -25.64
C ILE A 80 -18.56 -2.44 -25.19
N ILE A 81 -19.40 -2.86 -26.13
CA ILE A 81 -20.49 -3.79 -25.88
C ILE A 81 -19.96 -5.15 -25.39
N THR A 82 -18.93 -5.69 -26.03
CA THR A 82 -18.31 -6.96 -25.63
C THR A 82 -17.75 -6.89 -24.22
N ILE A 83 -17.00 -5.84 -23.90
CA ILE A 83 -16.45 -5.65 -22.54
C ILE A 83 -17.58 -5.56 -21.53
N PHE A 84 -18.56 -4.70 -21.80
CA PHE A 84 -19.64 -4.40 -20.86
C PHE A 84 -20.51 -5.63 -20.55
N PHE A 85 -20.99 -6.31 -21.60
CA PHE A 85 -21.84 -7.48 -21.43
C PHE A 85 -21.08 -8.69 -20.85
N SER A 86 -19.83 -8.91 -21.28
CA SER A 86 -19.02 -9.98 -20.69
C SER A 86 -18.80 -9.81 -19.19
N GLU A 87 -18.70 -8.57 -18.75
CA GLU A 87 -18.53 -8.25 -17.34
C GLU A 87 -19.84 -8.47 -16.57
N ILE A 88 -20.98 -7.94 -17.03
CA ILE A 88 -22.29 -8.11 -16.39
C ILE A 88 -22.67 -9.60 -16.24
N LEU A 89 -22.39 -10.41 -17.26
CA LEU A 89 -22.74 -11.82 -17.23
C LEU A 89 -21.90 -12.63 -16.23
N LYS A 90 -20.66 -12.21 -15.95
CA LYS A 90 -19.66 -13.03 -15.23
C LYS A 90 -19.25 -12.47 -13.87
N THR A 91 -19.50 -11.18 -13.60
CA THR A 91 -19.18 -10.57 -12.33
C THR A 91 -20.09 -11.04 -11.20
N PRO A 92 -19.58 -11.25 -9.96
CA PRO A 92 -20.43 -11.44 -8.80
C PRO A 92 -21.22 -10.16 -8.43
N PHE A 93 -20.77 -8.99 -8.88
CA PHE A 93 -21.33 -7.67 -8.55
C PHE A 93 -22.40 -7.17 -9.54
N LYS A 94 -23.22 -8.06 -10.10
CA LYS A 94 -24.24 -7.73 -11.13
C LYS A 94 -25.17 -6.59 -10.73
N LYS A 95 -25.66 -6.59 -9.48
CA LYS A 95 -26.55 -5.55 -8.96
C LYS A 95 -25.89 -4.17 -8.95
N GLN A 96 -24.63 -4.09 -8.50
CA GLN A 96 -23.86 -2.84 -8.47
C GLN A 96 -23.59 -2.33 -9.89
N TYR A 97 -23.32 -3.22 -10.86
CA TYR A 97 -23.16 -2.86 -12.25
C TYR A 97 -24.44 -2.24 -12.85
N LEU A 98 -25.57 -2.87 -12.61
CA LEU A 98 -26.87 -2.39 -13.13
C LEU A 98 -27.27 -1.08 -12.46
N PHE A 99 -27.11 -0.96 -11.15
CA PHE A 99 -27.42 0.26 -10.41
C PHE A 99 -26.55 1.44 -10.85
N ASN A 100 -25.28 1.20 -11.12
CA ASN A 100 -24.31 2.22 -11.55
C ASN A 100 -24.03 2.18 -13.08
N PHE A 101 -24.96 1.68 -13.89
CA PHE A 101 -24.76 1.50 -15.33
C PHE A 101 -24.16 2.71 -16.02
N ARG A 102 -24.76 3.89 -15.85
CA ARG A 102 -24.29 5.15 -16.48
C ARG A 102 -22.85 5.49 -16.05
N LYS A 103 -22.51 5.27 -14.80
CA LYS A 103 -21.16 5.53 -14.26
C LYS A 103 -20.15 4.60 -14.90
N HIS A 104 -20.41 3.29 -14.91
CA HIS A 104 -19.52 2.29 -15.48
C HIS A 104 -19.36 2.45 -17.00
N PHE A 105 -20.44 2.75 -17.70
CA PHE A 105 -20.40 3.02 -19.12
C PHE A 105 -19.54 4.25 -19.45
N ASN A 106 -19.71 5.35 -18.71
CA ASN A 106 -18.88 6.53 -18.85
C ASN A 106 -17.40 6.24 -18.55
N ILE A 107 -17.12 5.48 -17.47
CA ILE A 107 -15.75 5.05 -17.17
C ILE A 107 -15.16 4.33 -18.39
N LEU A 108 -15.87 3.36 -18.96
CA LEU A 108 -15.36 2.59 -20.10
C LEU A 108 -15.10 3.49 -21.32
N LEU A 109 -16.01 4.41 -21.65
CA LEU A 109 -15.80 5.36 -22.73
C LEU A 109 -14.53 6.21 -22.55
N HIS A 110 -14.33 6.73 -21.33
CA HIS A 110 -13.13 7.49 -21.00
C HIS A 110 -11.85 6.64 -21.17
N ARG A 111 -11.86 5.39 -20.74
CA ARG A 111 -10.69 4.50 -20.84
C ARG A 111 -10.43 4.05 -22.27
N VAL A 112 -11.46 3.84 -23.07
CA VAL A 112 -11.33 3.55 -24.51
C VAL A 112 -10.73 4.75 -25.26
N ASN A 113 -11.15 5.98 -24.92
CA ASN A 113 -10.55 7.18 -25.50
C ASN A 113 -9.07 7.34 -25.09
N ALA A 114 -8.75 7.17 -23.82
CA ALA A 114 -7.38 7.23 -23.33
C ALA A 114 -6.48 6.14 -23.96
N ALA A 115 -7.00 4.92 -24.09
CA ALA A 115 -6.31 3.81 -24.74
C ALA A 115 -5.99 4.12 -26.21
N LYS A 116 -6.92 4.78 -26.94
CA LYS A 116 -6.69 5.19 -28.33
C LYS A 116 -5.55 6.20 -28.46
N LYS A 117 -5.45 7.15 -27.52
CA LYS A 117 -4.37 8.16 -27.52
C LYS A 117 -3.01 7.56 -27.17
N LEU A 118 -2.99 6.62 -26.22
CA LEU A 118 -1.74 6.01 -25.73
C LEU A 118 -1.24 4.88 -26.64
N ALA A 119 -2.13 4.17 -27.33
CA ALA A 119 -1.79 3.02 -28.17
C ALA A 119 -0.65 3.24 -29.19
N PRO A 120 -0.53 4.41 -29.86
CA PRO A 120 0.55 4.65 -30.82
C PRO A 120 1.95 4.57 -30.20
N ILE A 121 2.11 4.93 -28.92
CA ILE A 121 3.41 4.89 -28.21
C ILE A 121 3.88 3.43 -28.05
N PHE A 122 2.96 2.49 -28.00
CA PHE A 122 3.21 1.06 -27.79
C PHE A 122 2.97 0.21 -29.04
N ASN A 123 2.90 0.85 -30.23
CA ASN A 123 2.54 0.18 -31.49
C ASN A 123 3.78 -0.31 -32.28
N SER A 124 4.77 -0.89 -31.63
CA SER A 124 5.83 -1.59 -32.35
C SER A 124 5.48 -3.08 -32.46
N GLN A 125 5.37 -3.61 -33.68
CA GLN A 125 5.06 -5.04 -33.88
C GLN A 125 6.21 -5.95 -33.50
N ASP A 126 7.44 -5.46 -33.55
CA ASP A 126 8.66 -6.23 -33.32
C ASP A 126 9.14 -6.21 -31.86
N GLN A 127 8.51 -5.41 -31.00
CA GLN A 127 8.95 -5.26 -29.61
C GLN A 127 7.82 -5.53 -28.62
N LYS A 128 8.04 -6.44 -27.68
CA LYS A 128 7.21 -6.58 -26.48
C LYS A 128 7.50 -5.45 -25.51
N HIS A 129 6.45 -4.75 -25.11
CA HIS A 129 6.54 -3.70 -24.10
C HIS A 129 6.25 -4.27 -22.71
N LEU A 130 7.17 -4.06 -21.77
CA LEU A 130 6.97 -4.36 -20.37
C LEU A 130 6.25 -3.19 -19.72
N VAL A 131 5.04 -3.42 -19.23
CA VAL A 131 4.19 -2.43 -18.59
C VAL A 131 3.86 -2.87 -17.18
N TYR A 132 4.17 -2.03 -16.22
CA TYR A 132 3.88 -2.22 -14.81
C TYR A 132 3.01 -1.08 -14.29
N THR A 133 1.75 -1.38 -13.91
CA THR A 133 0.87 -0.42 -13.26
C THR A 133 0.98 -0.59 -11.76
N TYR A 134 1.39 0.48 -11.07
CA TYR A 134 1.63 0.44 -9.62
C TYR A 134 0.34 0.23 -8.80
N TRP A 135 -0.81 0.57 -9.40
CA TRP A 135 -2.14 0.36 -8.84
C TRP A 135 -3.02 -0.42 -9.82
N PHE A 136 -3.84 -1.33 -9.30
CA PHE A 136 -4.81 -2.05 -10.11
C PHE A 136 -6.06 -1.22 -10.38
N THR A 137 -5.87 -0.06 -10.99
CA THR A 137 -6.89 0.97 -11.21
C THR A 137 -7.04 1.30 -12.69
N GLN A 138 -7.09 2.58 -13.00
CA GLN A 138 -7.41 3.12 -14.34
C GLN A 138 -6.39 2.74 -15.41
N TRP A 139 -5.09 2.79 -15.09
CA TRP A 139 -4.03 2.43 -16.01
C TRP A 139 -4.12 0.99 -16.45
N THR A 140 -4.43 0.08 -15.54
CA THR A 140 -4.55 -1.34 -15.86
C THR A 140 -5.68 -1.61 -16.86
N LEU A 141 -6.83 -0.93 -16.73
CA LEU A 141 -7.92 -1.04 -17.68
C LEU A 141 -7.53 -0.47 -19.05
N ILE A 142 -6.87 0.70 -19.10
CA ILE A 142 -6.38 1.31 -20.35
C ILE A 142 -5.45 0.33 -21.08
N PHE A 143 -4.45 -0.22 -20.39
CA PHE A 143 -3.52 -1.18 -20.99
C PHE A 143 -4.17 -2.51 -21.35
N SER A 144 -5.18 -2.93 -20.62
CA SER A 144 -5.98 -4.10 -21.00
C SER A 144 -6.72 -3.87 -22.33
N ILE A 145 -7.26 -2.67 -22.54
CA ILE A 145 -7.90 -2.30 -23.81
C ILE A 145 -6.87 -2.27 -24.95
N ILE A 146 -5.69 -1.67 -24.75
CA ILE A 146 -4.63 -1.64 -25.76
C ILE A 146 -4.18 -3.08 -26.09
N ASN A 147 -3.86 -3.87 -25.08
CA ASN A 147 -3.35 -5.23 -25.26
C ASN A 147 -4.37 -6.17 -25.92
N SER A 148 -5.66 -5.94 -25.72
CA SER A 148 -6.71 -6.73 -26.39
C SER A 148 -6.65 -6.63 -27.91
N LYS A 149 -6.09 -5.52 -28.45
CA LYS A 149 -5.93 -5.26 -29.87
C LYS A 149 -4.53 -5.58 -30.41
N GLN A 150 -3.50 -5.18 -29.67
CA GLN A 150 -2.09 -5.24 -30.14
C GLN A 150 -1.37 -6.52 -29.73
N LYS A 151 -1.68 -7.08 -28.55
CA LYS A 151 -1.09 -8.31 -27.98
C LYS A 151 0.44 -8.29 -27.79
N ASN A 152 1.04 -7.13 -27.81
CA ASN A 152 2.48 -6.91 -27.68
C ASN A 152 2.89 -6.36 -26.29
N ILE A 153 1.95 -6.33 -25.32
CA ILE A 153 2.19 -5.81 -23.97
C ILE A 153 2.25 -6.96 -22.97
N SER A 154 3.37 -7.06 -22.24
CA SER A 154 3.44 -7.83 -21.01
C SER A 154 2.96 -6.95 -19.86
N LEU A 155 1.68 -7.08 -19.49
CA LEU A 155 1.02 -6.25 -18.50
C LEU A 155 1.10 -6.88 -17.10
N TYR A 156 1.73 -6.17 -16.19
CA TYR A 156 1.79 -6.47 -14.76
C TYR A 156 1.07 -5.37 -13.98
N THR A 157 0.42 -5.73 -12.89
CA THR A 157 -0.26 -4.77 -12.01
C THR A 157 -0.04 -5.16 -10.56
N ARG A 158 0.18 -4.16 -9.69
CA ARG A 158 0.24 -4.38 -8.25
C ARG A 158 -1.11 -4.02 -7.62
N ILE A 159 -1.45 -4.74 -6.55
CA ILE A 159 -2.64 -4.46 -5.75
C ILE A 159 -2.25 -4.08 -4.33
N HIS A 160 -2.93 -3.07 -3.82
CA HIS A 160 -2.78 -2.54 -2.47
C HIS A 160 -4.11 -2.62 -1.70
N GLY A 161 -4.18 -2.13 -0.47
CA GLY A 161 -5.39 -2.22 0.33
C GLY A 161 -6.63 -1.60 -0.32
N MET A 162 -6.49 -0.42 -0.93
CA MET A 162 -7.63 0.31 -1.53
C MET A 162 -8.19 -0.36 -2.79
N ASP A 163 -7.36 -1.01 -3.59
CA ASP A 163 -7.78 -1.62 -4.86
C ASP A 163 -8.04 -3.13 -4.76
N VAL A 164 -7.81 -3.71 -3.57
CA VAL A 164 -8.14 -5.11 -3.23
C VAL A 164 -9.47 -5.22 -2.50
N TYR A 165 -9.68 -4.42 -1.44
CA TYR A 165 -10.86 -4.52 -0.58
C TYR A 165 -11.99 -3.61 -1.06
N GLU A 166 -12.22 -3.56 -2.38
CA GLU A 166 -13.23 -2.71 -3.00
C GLU A 166 -14.66 -3.00 -2.54
N ASP A 167 -14.96 -4.25 -2.18
CA ASP A 167 -16.24 -4.68 -1.62
C ASP A 167 -16.51 -4.07 -0.23
N GLN A 168 -15.46 -3.83 0.56
CA GLN A 168 -15.54 -3.17 1.86
C GLN A 168 -15.74 -1.65 1.74
N HIS A 169 -15.47 -1.09 0.55
CA HIS A 169 -15.58 0.33 0.25
C HIS A 169 -16.67 0.65 -0.78
N ALA A 170 -17.46 -0.34 -1.20
CA ALA A 170 -18.50 -0.20 -2.23
C ALA A 170 -19.52 0.90 -1.90
N ASP A 171 -19.87 1.07 -0.62
CA ASP A 171 -20.78 2.12 -0.14
C ASP A 171 -20.19 3.54 -0.31
N LYS A 172 -18.88 3.67 -0.39
CA LYS A 172 -18.16 4.94 -0.64
C LYS A 172 -17.93 5.21 -2.13
N GLY A 173 -18.48 4.38 -3.01
CA GLY A 173 -18.35 4.52 -4.46
C GLY A 173 -17.00 4.06 -5.04
N PHE A 174 -16.18 3.40 -4.26
CA PHE A 174 -14.96 2.75 -4.72
C PHE A 174 -15.32 1.38 -5.29
N PHE A 175 -15.42 1.31 -6.60
CA PHE A 175 -15.62 0.07 -7.33
C PHE A 175 -14.81 0.12 -8.62
N PHE A 176 -13.99 -0.89 -8.84
CA PHE A 176 -13.14 -1.00 -10.03
C PHE A 176 -13.75 -1.99 -11.03
N PRO A 177 -14.52 -1.49 -12.03
CA PRO A 177 -15.21 -2.35 -12.97
C PRO A 177 -14.28 -3.04 -13.96
N PHE A 178 -14.80 -4.06 -14.62
CA PHE A 178 -14.18 -4.76 -15.75
C PHE A 178 -13.01 -5.69 -15.39
N ARG A 179 -13.00 -6.22 -14.15
CA ARG A 179 -11.97 -7.18 -13.67
C ARG A 179 -11.93 -8.46 -14.52
N TYR A 180 -13.09 -8.93 -14.98
CA TYR A 180 -13.14 -10.12 -15.83
C TYR A 180 -12.46 -9.91 -17.18
N PHE A 181 -12.71 -8.76 -17.81
CA PHE A 181 -12.02 -8.40 -19.07
C PHE A 181 -10.51 -8.23 -18.83
N GLN A 182 -10.12 -7.55 -17.76
CA GLN A 182 -8.72 -7.29 -17.42
C GLN A 182 -7.95 -8.60 -17.17
N ALA A 183 -8.58 -9.59 -16.53
CA ALA A 183 -7.95 -10.87 -16.23
C ALA A 183 -7.43 -11.60 -17.48
N LYS A 184 -8.06 -11.39 -18.63
CA LYS A 184 -7.61 -11.98 -19.91
C LYS A 184 -6.35 -11.31 -20.47
N GLN A 185 -6.08 -10.07 -20.08
CA GLN A 185 -5.02 -9.24 -20.68
C GLN A 185 -3.80 -9.11 -19.77
N ILE A 186 -3.99 -9.28 -18.46
CA ILE A 186 -2.92 -9.18 -17.47
C ILE A 186 -2.11 -10.48 -17.47
N LYS A 187 -0.78 -10.34 -17.45
CA LYS A 187 0.15 -11.46 -17.31
C LYS A 187 0.23 -11.91 -15.86
N LYS A 188 0.49 -10.98 -14.94
CA LYS A 188 0.53 -11.24 -13.50
C LYS A 188 -0.07 -10.07 -12.70
N VAL A 189 -0.72 -10.42 -11.62
CA VAL A 189 -1.14 -9.51 -10.54
C VAL A 189 -0.21 -9.73 -9.37
N ILE A 190 0.34 -8.66 -8.82
CA ILE A 190 1.32 -8.69 -7.73
C ILE A 190 0.60 -8.21 -6.46
N ALA A 191 0.33 -9.12 -5.54
CA ALA A 191 -0.29 -8.80 -4.27
C ALA A 191 0.76 -8.48 -3.21
N ILE A 192 0.55 -7.42 -2.42
CA ILE A 192 1.49 -7.05 -1.35
C ILE A 192 1.34 -7.92 -0.09
N SER A 193 0.35 -8.83 -0.06
CA SER A 193 0.07 -9.72 1.07
C SER A 193 -0.62 -11.00 0.63
N GLU A 194 -0.52 -12.06 1.43
CA GLU A 194 -1.30 -13.29 1.26
C GLU A 194 -2.79 -13.00 1.42
N ASN A 195 -3.15 -12.21 2.42
CA ASN A 195 -4.54 -11.80 2.66
C ASN A 195 -5.12 -11.07 1.45
N GLY A 196 -4.38 -10.13 0.85
CA GLY A 196 -4.79 -9.42 -0.35
C GLY A 196 -4.96 -10.35 -1.56
N ARG A 197 -4.05 -11.32 -1.74
CA ARG A 197 -4.17 -12.36 -2.77
C ARG A 197 -5.45 -13.17 -2.57
N ASP A 198 -5.66 -13.68 -1.38
CA ASP A 198 -6.77 -14.58 -1.08
C ASP A 198 -8.12 -13.85 -1.20
N HIS A 199 -8.17 -12.59 -0.77
CA HIS A 199 -9.35 -11.74 -0.96
C HIS A 199 -9.63 -11.51 -2.44
N LEU A 200 -8.62 -11.13 -3.25
CA LEU A 200 -8.80 -10.96 -4.70
C LEU A 200 -9.32 -12.24 -5.35
N LEU A 201 -8.75 -13.40 -5.01
CA LEU A 201 -9.18 -14.68 -5.58
C LEU A 201 -10.60 -15.09 -5.15
N LYS A 202 -11.02 -14.72 -3.94
CA LYS A 202 -12.39 -14.92 -3.46
C LYS A 202 -13.40 -14.10 -4.25
N VAL A 203 -13.13 -12.81 -4.50
CA VAL A 203 -14.06 -11.91 -5.20
C VAL A 203 -13.90 -11.94 -6.73
N SER A 204 -12.75 -12.39 -7.22
CA SER A 204 -12.38 -12.41 -8.65
C SER A 204 -11.58 -13.67 -9.00
N PRO A 205 -12.20 -14.87 -8.95
CA PRO A 205 -11.52 -16.16 -9.17
C PRO A 205 -10.88 -16.32 -10.56
N GLN A 206 -11.26 -15.49 -11.53
CA GLN A 206 -10.66 -15.46 -12.87
C GLN A 206 -9.18 -15.07 -12.87
N PHE A 207 -8.63 -14.58 -11.76
CA PHE A 207 -7.20 -14.32 -11.60
C PHE A 207 -6.42 -15.51 -11.05
N ASN A 208 -7.07 -16.64 -10.81
CA ASN A 208 -6.38 -17.86 -10.40
C ASN A 208 -5.19 -18.15 -11.34
N HIS A 209 -4.07 -18.60 -10.80
CA HIS A 209 -2.77 -18.80 -11.48
C HIS A 209 -2.06 -17.53 -12.00
N LYS A 210 -2.63 -16.33 -11.77
CA LYS A 210 -2.03 -15.05 -12.18
C LYS A 210 -1.55 -14.19 -11.02
N VAL A 211 -1.95 -14.49 -9.79
CA VAL A 211 -1.58 -13.71 -8.62
C VAL A 211 -0.32 -14.28 -7.98
N GLU A 212 0.67 -13.43 -7.80
CA GLU A 212 1.86 -13.72 -7.04
C GLU A 212 1.97 -12.76 -5.86
N VAL A 213 2.47 -13.23 -4.73
CA VAL A 213 2.71 -12.37 -3.56
C VAL A 213 4.13 -11.85 -3.62
N ASN A 214 4.24 -10.53 -3.64
CA ASN A 214 5.50 -9.81 -3.48
C ASN A 214 5.26 -8.64 -2.53
N ARG A 215 5.73 -8.80 -1.30
CA ARG A 215 5.51 -7.84 -0.22
C ARG A 215 6.27 -6.54 -0.48
N LEU A 216 5.75 -5.44 0.06
CA LEU A 216 6.52 -4.21 0.19
C LEU A 216 7.69 -4.44 1.12
N GLY A 217 8.73 -3.63 1.01
CA GLY A 217 9.87 -3.69 1.90
C GLY A 217 10.26 -2.32 2.42
N VAL A 218 11.02 -2.31 3.50
CA VAL A 218 11.68 -1.13 4.06
C VAL A 218 13.16 -1.41 4.27
N LEU A 219 13.97 -0.36 4.20
CA LEU A 219 15.42 -0.47 4.40
C LEU A 219 15.75 -0.69 5.88
N HIS A 220 16.86 -1.38 6.12
CA HIS A 220 17.46 -1.47 7.44
C HIS A 220 18.30 -0.23 7.73
N HIS A 221 18.00 0.47 8.82
CA HIS A 221 18.72 1.68 9.21
C HIS A 221 19.48 1.54 10.55
N GLY A 222 19.62 0.32 11.06
CA GLY A 222 20.30 0.01 12.31
C GLY A 222 19.37 -0.67 13.32
N ILE A 223 19.87 -0.87 14.52
CA ILE A 223 19.14 -1.51 15.63
C ILE A 223 18.71 -0.42 16.62
N ASN A 224 17.50 -0.52 17.13
CA ASN A 224 17.01 0.35 18.17
C ASN A 224 17.82 0.14 19.49
N PRO A 225 18.32 1.19 20.15
CA PRO A 225 19.05 1.05 21.40
C PRO A 225 18.24 0.29 22.44
N ASN A 226 18.90 -0.57 23.19
CA ASN A 226 18.29 -1.25 24.32
C ASN A 226 18.73 -0.54 25.60
N ASN A 227 17.80 0.18 26.24
CA ASN A 227 18.03 0.82 27.52
C ASN A 227 17.06 0.22 28.55
N SER A 228 17.59 -0.56 29.48
CA SER A 228 16.78 -1.20 30.50
C SER A 228 16.49 -0.30 31.71
N GLU A 229 17.15 0.84 31.82
CA GLU A 229 17.02 1.79 32.93
C GLU A 229 16.39 3.08 32.45
N GLY A 230 15.06 3.18 32.51
CA GLY A 230 14.38 4.40 32.06
C GLY A 230 12.87 4.30 32.13
N GLU A 231 12.23 5.38 31.69
CA GLU A 231 10.79 5.42 31.48
C GLU A 231 10.42 4.51 30.30
N PHE A 232 9.32 3.78 30.42
CA PHE A 232 8.81 2.94 29.33
C PHE A 232 8.38 3.80 28.15
N VAL A 233 8.87 3.50 26.95
CA VAL A 233 8.61 4.29 25.76
C VAL A 233 7.73 3.50 24.78
N LEU A 234 6.51 4.00 24.56
CA LEU A 234 5.57 3.52 23.55
C LEU A 234 5.56 4.48 22.36
N VAL A 235 5.68 3.97 21.14
CA VAL A 235 5.63 4.78 19.94
C VAL A 235 4.48 4.36 19.03
N SER A 236 3.85 5.33 18.37
CA SER A 236 2.89 5.12 17.28
C SER A 236 3.18 6.06 16.13
N CYS A 237 2.84 5.63 14.89
CA CYS A 237 3.02 6.45 13.71
C CYS A 237 1.86 6.25 12.73
N SER A 238 1.03 7.28 12.57
CA SER A 238 -0.09 7.32 11.61
C SER A 238 -0.64 8.74 11.49
N SER A 239 -1.45 9.00 10.45
CA SER A 239 -2.33 10.17 10.43
C SER A 239 -3.41 10.07 11.52
N PHE A 240 -4.01 11.22 11.90
CA PHE A 240 -5.12 11.27 12.85
C PHE A 240 -6.50 10.98 12.23
N GLN A 241 -6.56 10.23 11.14
CA GLN A 241 -7.83 9.82 10.54
C GLN A 241 -8.60 8.87 11.46
N SER A 242 -9.91 9.01 11.53
CA SER A 242 -10.79 8.29 12.47
C SER A 242 -10.59 6.77 12.48
N TYR A 243 -10.33 6.15 11.31
CA TYR A 243 -10.06 4.71 11.22
C TYR A 243 -8.68 4.29 11.79
N LYS A 244 -7.78 5.23 12.09
CA LYS A 244 -6.51 4.97 12.79
C LYS A 244 -6.69 4.85 14.30
N ARG A 245 -7.78 5.41 14.83
CA ARG A 245 -8.23 5.29 16.22
C ARG A 245 -7.18 5.67 17.26
N VAL A 246 -6.39 6.72 16.98
CA VAL A 246 -5.25 7.15 17.82
C VAL A 246 -5.70 7.44 19.27
N HIS A 247 -6.92 7.95 19.47
CA HIS A 247 -7.51 8.17 20.80
C HIS A 247 -7.58 6.92 21.67
N LEU A 248 -7.74 5.72 21.09
CA LEU A 248 -7.78 4.48 21.88
C LEU A 248 -6.45 4.19 22.59
N ILE A 249 -5.33 4.72 22.08
CA ILE A 249 -4.03 4.55 22.74
C ILE A 249 -4.05 5.19 24.12
N LEU A 250 -4.58 6.41 24.24
CA LEU A 250 -4.72 7.06 25.56
C LEU A 250 -5.63 6.25 26.49
N GLU A 251 -6.75 5.73 25.98
CA GLU A 251 -7.68 4.91 26.79
C GLU A 251 -7.02 3.60 27.30
N ILE A 252 -6.05 3.07 26.56
CA ILE A 252 -5.21 1.96 27.02
C ILE A 252 -4.25 2.45 28.11
N LEU A 253 -3.59 3.60 27.91
CA LEU A 253 -2.61 4.16 28.82
C LEU A 253 -3.20 4.56 30.18
N LYS A 254 -4.47 4.98 30.23
CA LYS A 254 -5.20 5.25 31.49
C LYS A 254 -5.28 4.05 32.45
N LYS A 255 -4.97 2.84 31.96
CA LYS A 255 -4.99 1.59 32.72
C LYS A 255 -3.60 1.13 33.18
N ILE A 256 -2.56 1.89 32.84
CA ILE A 256 -1.16 1.61 33.18
C ILE A 256 -0.85 2.27 34.55
N ASP A 257 -0.16 1.54 35.42
CA ASP A 257 0.17 1.98 36.78
C ASP A 257 1.63 2.42 36.98
N PHE A 258 2.46 2.37 35.94
CA PHE A 258 3.86 2.79 35.95
C PHE A 258 4.09 3.98 35.02
N LYS A 259 5.25 4.64 35.12
CA LYS A 259 5.61 5.78 34.27
C LYS A 259 5.81 5.34 32.84
N ILE A 260 5.05 5.94 31.91
CA ILE A 260 5.08 5.63 30.49
C ILE A 260 5.05 6.91 29.66
N LYS A 261 5.92 6.95 28.65
CA LYS A 261 5.96 8.00 27.66
C LYS A 261 5.40 7.48 26.35
N TRP A 262 4.36 8.13 25.85
CA TRP A 262 3.81 7.88 24.51
C TRP A 262 4.24 8.96 23.55
N ILE A 263 4.89 8.57 22.45
CA ILE A 263 5.34 9.46 21.38
C ILE A 263 4.56 9.10 20.11
N HIS A 264 3.81 10.07 19.57
CA HIS A 264 3.06 9.87 18.34
C HIS A 264 3.64 10.70 17.20
N PHE A 265 3.94 10.04 16.08
CA PHE A 265 4.36 10.65 14.82
C PHE A 265 3.22 10.63 13.81
N GLY A 266 2.93 11.77 13.23
CA GLY A 266 1.91 11.94 12.21
C GLY A 266 1.04 13.14 12.43
N ASP A 267 0.35 13.55 11.38
CA ASP A 267 -0.56 14.70 11.38
C ASP A 267 -1.67 14.52 10.36
N SER A 268 -2.78 15.23 10.53
CA SER A 268 -3.85 15.41 9.55
C SER A 268 -4.73 16.58 9.94
N GLU A 269 -5.61 17.00 9.04
CA GLU A 269 -6.62 18.02 9.33
C GLU A 269 -7.55 17.61 10.49
N GLU A 270 -7.70 16.30 10.74
CA GLU A 270 -8.53 15.75 11.82
C GLU A 270 -7.84 15.77 13.20
N ARG A 271 -6.55 16.11 13.27
CA ARG A 271 -5.76 16.12 14.52
C ARG A 271 -6.45 16.87 15.66
N THR A 272 -6.90 18.08 15.41
CA THR A 272 -7.56 18.93 16.44
C THR A 272 -8.83 18.29 17.01
N LEU A 273 -9.54 17.48 16.22
CA LEU A 273 -10.71 16.74 16.67
C LEU A 273 -10.33 15.57 17.57
N GLU A 274 -9.32 14.82 17.19
CA GLU A 274 -8.78 13.70 17.97
C GLU A 274 -8.13 14.18 19.29
N GLU A 275 -7.35 15.29 19.28
CA GLU A 275 -6.75 15.87 20.47
C GLU A 275 -7.77 16.30 21.51
N LYS A 276 -8.98 16.72 21.10
CA LYS A 276 -10.08 17.05 22.02
C LYS A 276 -10.57 15.84 22.81
N THR A 277 -10.25 14.62 22.37
CA THR A 277 -10.56 13.39 23.11
C THR A 277 -9.52 13.07 24.18
N PHE A 278 -8.37 13.77 24.20
CA PHE A 278 -7.27 13.56 25.15
C PHE A 278 -7.54 14.28 26.47
N ASN A 279 -8.55 13.79 27.18
CA ASN A 279 -8.92 14.29 28.48
C ASN A 279 -8.43 13.36 29.60
N ASP A 280 -8.27 13.89 30.79
CA ASP A 280 -7.94 13.12 31.99
C ASP A 280 -6.67 12.28 31.86
N ILE A 281 -5.58 12.92 31.40
CA ILE A 281 -4.26 12.26 31.28
C ILE A 281 -3.73 11.96 32.67
N PRO A 282 -3.47 10.68 33.00
CA PRO A 282 -2.91 10.30 34.29
C PRO A 282 -1.51 10.89 34.52
N SER A 283 -1.17 11.21 35.76
CA SER A 283 0.13 11.81 36.12
C SER A 283 1.36 10.96 35.81
N ASN A 284 1.17 9.65 35.59
CA ASN A 284 2.21 8.72 35.19
C ASN A 284 2.36 8.60 33.67
N VAL A 285 1.53 9.28 32.87
CA VAL A 285 1.56 9.24 31.40
C VAL A 285 2.08 10.56 30.86
N THR A 286 3.15 10.50 30.07
CA THR A 286 3.67 11.63 29.30
C THR A 286 3.32 11.44 27.83
N ILE A 287 2.81 12.48 27.14
CA ILE A 287 2.42 12.42 25.73
C ILE A 287 3.20 13.45 24.91
N ASP A 288 3.93 12.98 23.90
CA ASP A 288 4.60 13.83 22.91
C ASP A 288 3.96 13.65 21.52
N LEU A 289 3.25 14.66 21.03
CA LEU A 289 2.68 14.68 19.68
C LEU A 289 3.62 15.41 18.72
N MET A 290 4.43 14.66 17.99
CA MET A 290 5.52 15.18 17.15
C MET A 290 5.04 15.83 15.85
N GLY A 291 3.76 15.66 15.49
CA GLY A 291 3.25 16.09 14.19
C GLY A 291 3.86 15.31 13.02
N TYR A 292 3.73 15.88 11.82
CA TYR A 292 4.34 15.29 10.63
C TYR A 292 5.86 15.39 10.68
N VAL A 293 6.53 14.27 10.53
CA VAL A 293 7.99 14.20 10.36
C VAL A 293 8.34 13.49 9.05
N SER A 294 9.51 13.79 8.50
CA SER A 294 9.99 13.02 7.34
C SER A 294 10.29 11.57 7.73
N ASN A 295 10.16 10.64 6.79
CA ASN A 295 10.54 9.24 7.02
C ASN A 295 12.00 9.13 7.53
N THR A 296 12.93 9.89 6.94
CA THR A 296 14.33 9.95 7.38
C THR A 296 14.46 10.36 8.85
N SER A 297 13.68 11.36 9.29
CA SER A 297 13.69 11.81 10.68
C SER A 297 13.11 10.74 11.63
N LEU A 298 12.08 10.01 11.22
CA LEU A 298 11.52 8.89 11.98
C LEU A 298 12.53 7.75 12.11
N MET A 299 13.22 7.36 11.03
CA MET A 299 14.25 6.33 11.07
C MET A 299 15.42 6.75 11.97
N GLU A 300 15.82 8.02 11.93
CA GLU A 300 16.84 8.57 12.80
C GLU A 300 16.41 8.57 14.28
N PHE A 301 15.13 8.84 14.55
CA PHE A 301 14.56 8.73 15.89
C PHE A 301 14.67 7.29 16.42
N TYR A 302 14.23 6.28 15.65
CA TYR A 302 14.35 4.88 16.05
C TYR A 302 15.80 4.44 16.26
N ARG A 303 16.72 4.98 15.50
CA ARG A 303 18.16 4.67 15.61
C ARG A 303 18.79 5.24 16.87
N LYS A 304 18.33 6.40 17.35
CA LYS A 304 18.96 7.14 18.46
C LYS A 304 18.28 6.96 19.81
N ASN A 305 16.97 6.71 19.81
CA ASN A 305 16.16 6.71 21.01
C ASN A 305 15.62 5.32 21.30
N HIS A 306 15.71 4.90 22.56
CA HIS A 306 15.11 3.65 22.99
C HIS A 306 13.59 3.67 22.79
N VAL A 307 13.05 2.55 22.33
CA VAL A 307 11.61 2.29 22.22
C VAL A 307 11.33 0.88 22.71
N ASP A 308 10.44 0.75 23.69
CA ASP A 308 10.04 -0.55 24.20
C ASP A 308 9.06 -1.27 23.26
N LEU A 309 8.02 -0.56 22.82
CA LEU A 309 6.97 -1.11 21.95
C LEU A 309 6.49 -0.07 20.94
N PHE A 310 6.11 -0.56 19.77
CA PHE A 310 5.33 0.19 18.79
C PHE A 310 3.86 -0.25 18.85
N ILE A 311 2.90 0.68 18.68
CA ILE A 311 1.47 0.37 18.70
C ILE A 311 0.73 0.93 17.49
N ASN A 312 -0.10 0.07 16.87
CA ASN A 312 -1.04 0.42 15.79
C ASN A 312 -2.41 -0.19 16.07
N VAL A 313 -3.41 0.64 16.35
CA VAL A 313 -4.77 0.23 16.69
C VAL A 313 -5.78 0.50 15.58
N SER A 314 -5.35 0.56 14.34
CA SER A 314 -6.18 0.87 13.17
C SER A 314 -7.38 -0.07 13.00
N GLU A 315 -8.46 0.45 12.46
CA GLU A 315 -9.66 -0.32 12.12
C GLU A 315 -9.52 -1.09 10.81
N THR A 316 -8.69 -0.59 9.91
CA THR A 316 -8.40 -1.18 8.60
C THR A 316 -6.97 -0.88 8.17
N GLU A 317 -6.29 -1.87 7.61
CA GLU A 317 -4.95 -1.78 7.04
C GLU A 317 -4.83 -2.74 5.85
N GLY A 318 -3.89 -2.44 4.94
CA GLY A 318 -3.36 -3.47 4.04
C GLY A 318 -2.30 -4.31 4.78
N ILE A 319 -1.04 -3.89 4.68
CA ILE A 319 0.03 -4.19 5.64
C ILE A 319 0.66 -2.85 6.01
N PRO A 320 0.65 -2.45 7.29
CA PRO A 320 1.11 -1.14 7.70
C PRO A 320 2.63 -1.03 7.63
N VAL A 321 3.11 -0.09 6.83
CA VAL A 321 4.56 0.14 6.64
C VAL A 321 5.21 0.63 7.93
N SER A 322 4.49 1.40 8.74
CA SER A 322 5.00 1.84 10.05
C SER A 322 5.36 0.68 10.99
N ILE A 323 4.68 -0.46 10.88
CA ILE A 323 5.06 -1.69 11.60
C ILE A 323 6.33 -2.31 10.99
N MET A 324 6.44 -2.35 9.65
CA MET A 324 7.66 -2.83 9.00
C MET A 324 8.88 -1.99 9.41
N GLU A 325 8.71 -0.67 9.44
CA GLU A 325 9.73 0.28 9.87
C GLU A 325 10.15 0.04 11.33
N ALA A 326 9.22 -0.05 12.27
CA ALA A 326 9.53 -0.35 13.66
C ALA A 326 10.26 -1.70 13.81
N MET A 327 9.76 -2.74 13.16
CA MET A 327 10.37 -4.08 13.21
C MET A 327 11.74 -4.15 12.54
N SER A 328 12.03 -3.28 11.56
CA SER A 328 13.37 -3.20 10.95
C SER A 328 14.45 -2.76 11.94
N PHE A 329 14.06 -2.13 13.04
CA PHE A 329 14.93 -1.78 14.16
C PHE A 329 14.86 -2.79 15.32
N GLY A 330 14.09 -3.86 15.18
CA GLY A 330 13.86 -4.82 16.24
C GLY A 330 12.91 -4.31 17.34
N ILE A 331 11.99 -3.41 17.01
CA ILE A 331 10.97 -2.92 17.97
C ILE A 331 9.75 -3.84 17.87
N PRO A 332 9.35 -4.52 18.97
CA PRO A 332 8.15 -5.36 18.98
C PRO A 332 6.87 -4.52 18.86
N CYS A 333 5.83 -5.09 18.25
CA CYS A 333 4.66 -4.33 17.87
C CYS A 333 3.38 -4.86 18.49
N ILE A 334 2.52 -3.96 18.97
CA ILE A 334 1.11 -4.24 19.29
C ILE A 334 0.28 -3.79 18.09
N ALA A 335 -0.58 -4.67 17.57
CA ALA A 335 -1.42 -4.29 16.43
C ALA A 335 -2.78 -4.99 16.41
N THR A 336 -3.77 -4.34 15.80
CA THR A 336 -5.07 -4.94 15.54
C THR A 336 -5.01 -5.91 14.36
N ASN A 337 -5.65 -7.06 14.50
CA ASN A 337 -5.77 -8.08 13.45
C ASN A 337 -6.79 -7.64 12.39
N VAL A 338 -6.32 -6.87 11.42
CA VAL A 338 -7.08 -6.33 10.30
C VAL A 338 -6.25 -6.40 9.01
N GLY A 339 -6.88 -6.73 7.89
CA GLY A 339 -6.19 -6.91 6.61
C GLY A 339 -5.04 -7.93 6.71
N GLY A 340 -3.85 -7.55 6.28
CA GLY A 340 -2.64 -8.38 6.32
C GLY A 340 -1.79 -8.22 7.59
N VAL A 341 -2.28 -7.57 8.66
CA VAL A 341 -1.48 -7.33 9.88
C VAL A 341 -1.02 -8.61 10.55
N ASN A 342 -1.82 -9.68 10.51
CA ASN A 342 -1.46 -10.99 11.05
C ASN A 342 -0.31 -11.69 10.29
N GLU A 343 0.08 -11.18 9.13
CA GLU A 343 1.27 -11.65 8.41
C GLU A 343 2.56 -11.06 8.97
N ILE A 344 2.48 -9.94 9.69
CA ILE A 344 3.64 -9.25 10.23
C ILE A 344 3.71 -9.30 11.76
N VAL A 345 2.58 -9.19 12.47
CA VAL A 345 2.53 -9.23 13.94
C VAL A 345 1.92 -10.52 14.41
N ASN A 346 2.59 -11.16 15.39
CA ASN A 346 2.12 -12.35 16.07
C ASN A 346 2.64 -12.37 17.53
N ASN A 347 2.31 -13.41 18.30
CA ASN A 347 2.65 -13.49 19.72
C ASN A 347 4.15 -13.74 20.00
N THR A 348 4.99 -13.94 18.99
CA THR A 348 6.45 -14.09 19.18
C THR A 348 7.20 -12.79 19.00
N ASN A 349 6.67 -11.85 18.23
CA ASN A 349 7.28 -10.57 17.87
C ASN A 349 6.50 -9.35 18.39
N GLY A 350 5.43 -9.59 19.17
CA GLY A 350 4.57 -8.54 19.66
C GLY A 350 3.24 -9.09 20.19
N PHE A 351 2.16 -8.32 20.00
CA PHE A 351 0.83 -8.70 20.44
C PHE A 351 -0.23 -8.35 19.41
N LEU A 352 -0.89 -9.37 18.86
CA LEU A 352 -1.96 -9.22 17.87
C LEU A 352 -3.32 -9.29 18.57
N VAL A 353 -4.09 -8.19 18.52
CA VAL A 353 -5.41 -8.08 19.14
C VAL A 353 -6.53 -8.07 18.10
N LYS A 354 -7.74 -8.46 18.49
CA LYS A 354 -8.92 -8.40 17.62
C LYS A 354 -9.22 -6.94 17.21
N LYS A 355 -9.88 -6.75 16.05
CA LYS A 355 -10.31 -5.42 15.57
C LYS A 355 -11.05 -4.61 16.63
N TYR A 356 -11.98 -5.24 17.33
CA TYR A 356 -12.70 -4.68 18.48
C TYR A 356 -12.20 -5.37 19.75
N PHE A 357 -11.12 -4.85 20.30
CA PHE A 357 -10.45 -5.36 21.48
C PHE A 357 -10.94 -4.67 22.75
N ASN A 358 -10.71 -5.31 23.89
CA ASN A 358 -10.81 -4.67 25.20
C ASN A 358 -9.48 -3.97 25.52
N ASN A 359 -9.53 -2.69 25.90
CA ASN A 359 -8.35 -1.91 26.27
C ASN A 359 -7.56 -2.56 27.43
N ASP A 360 -8.25 -3.28 28.35
CA ASP A 360 -7.59 -3.99 29.46
C ASP A 360 -6.64 -5.06 28.95
N GLN A 361 -6.96 -5.77 27.87
CA GLN A 361 -6.09 -6.81 27.31
C GLN A 361 -4.76 -6.23 26.78
N VAL A 362 -4.83 -5.05 26.15
CA VAL A 362 -3.64 -4.37 25.63
C VAL A 362 -2.81 -3.79 26.78
N ALA A 363 -3.48 -3.18 27.75
CA ALA A 363 -2.82 -2.67 28.95
C ALA A 363 -2.11 -3.81 29.75
N GLU A 364 -2.78 -4.93 29.94
CA GLU A 364 -2.22 -6.12 30.59
C GLU A 364 -0.97 -6.64 29.84
N PHE A 365 -1.01 -6.68 28.52
CA PHE A 365 0.17 -7.05 27.74
C PHE A 365 1.33 -6.08 28.00
N ILE A 366 1.08 -4.76 27.97
CA ILE A 366 2.11 -3.73 28.21
C ILE A 366 2.69 -3.88 29.62
N ILE A 367 1.82 -4.08 30.64
CA ILE A 367 2.24 -4.28 32.05
C ILE A 367 3.11 -5.54 32.17
N ASN A 368 2.69 -6.63 31.56
CA ASN A 368 3.43 -7.89 31.61
C ASN A 368 4.76 -7.79 30.85
N TYR A 369 4.77 -7.13 29.67
CA TYR A 369 5.99 -6.89 28.91
C TYR A 369 6.99 -6.02 29.70
N ASN A 370 6.51 -4.98 30.39
CA ASN A 370 7.38 -4.14 31.22
C ASN A 370 8.09 -4.94 32.33
N LYS A 371 7.42 -5.94 32.93
CA LYS A 371 7.97 -6.81 33.98
C LYS A 371 8.95 -7.87 33.49
N LEU A 372 9.08 -8.07 32.17
CA LEU A 372 10.01 -9.02 31.60
C LEU A 372 11.47 -8.59 31.89
N ASP A 373 12.32 -9.57 32.16
CA ASP A 373 13.75 -9.35 32.13
C ASP A 373 14.29 -9.03 30.75
N VAL A 374 15.49 -8.47 30.70
CA VAL A 374 16.14 -8.02 29.45
C VAL A 374 16.28 -9.16 28.43
N LEU A 375 16.56 -10.38 28.88
CA LEU A 375 16.72 -11.53 27.97
C LEU A 375 15.41 -11.86 27.27
N LYS A 376 14.28 -11.86 27.97
CA LYS A 376 12.97 -12.12 27.40
C LYS A 376 12.53 -10.97 26.47
N LYS A 377 12.79 -9.71 26.84
CA LYS A 377 12.55 -8.58 25.94
C LYS A 377 13.37 -8.70 24.66
N ASN A 378 14.63 -9.13 24.74
CA ASN A 378 15.47 -9.36 23.58
C ASN A 378 14.92 -10.44 22.65
N VAL A 379 14.28 -11.50 23.16
CA VAL A 379 13.63 -12.51 22.33
C VAL A 379 12.54 -11.87 21.44
N PHE A 380 11.68 -11.01 22.00
CA PHE A 380 10.68 -10.27 21.19
C PHE A 380 11.34 -9.37 20.14
N ARG A 381 12.41 -8.67 20.52
CA ARG A 381 13.14 -7.75 19.63
C ARG A 381 13.80 -8.51 18.47
N ASP A 382 14.44 -9.63 18.75
CA ASP A 382 15.08 -10.48 17.75
C ASP A 382 14.03 -11.09 16.79
N GLN A 383 12.88 -11.51 17.31
CA GLN A 383 11.79 -12.02 16.50
C GLN A 383 11.15 -10.93 15.61
N ALA A 384 11.01 -9.70 16.11
CA ALA A 384 10.56 -8.57 15.31
C ALA A 384 11.53 -8.30 14.14
N LEU A 385 12.84 -8.23 14.43
CA LEU A 385 13.88 -8.04 13.42
C LEU A 385 13.93 -9.19 12.40
N ASN A 386 13.82 -10.43 12.88
CA ASN A 386 13.82 -11.61 12.01
C ASN A 386 12.59 -11.66 11.10
N THR A 387 11.42 -11.26 11.59
CA THR A 387 10.20 -11.14 10.79
C THR A 387 10.39 -10.11 9.68
N TRP A 388 10.91 -8.92 10.01
CA TRP A 388 11.23 -7.92 9.01
C TRP A 388 12.25 -8.46 7.98
N ARG A 389 13.36 -9.04 8.43
CA ARG A 389 14.43 -9.53 7.53
C ARG A 389 13.95 -10.59 6.56
N SER A 390 13.08 -11.49 7.02
CA SER A 390 12.61 -12.62 6.20
C SER A 390 11.49 -12.25 5.25
N LEU A 391 10.67 -11.24 5.56
CA LEU A 391 9.45 -10.95 4.80
C LEU A 391 9.38 -9.54 4.22
N TYR A 392 10.10 -8.57 4.84
CA TYR A 392 9.93 -7.15 4.53
C TYR A 392 11.26 -6.42 4.28
N ASP A 393 12.34 -7.15 4.05
CA ASP A 393 13.60 -6.59 3.55
C ASP A 393 13.41 -6.05 2.14
N GLN A 394 13.68 -4.76 1.95
CA GLN A 394 13.42 -4.09 0.68
C GLN A 394 14.24 -4.66 -0.47
N GLN A 395 15.52 -4.93 -0.25
CA GLN A 395 16.38 -5.41 -1.34
C GLN A 395 15.88 -6.77 -1.84
N THR A 396 15.63 -7.70 -0.93
CA THR A 396 15.11 -9.04 -1.23
C THR A 396 13.79 -8.97 -1.99
N ASN A 397 12.83 -8.17 -1.48
CA ASN A 397 11.51 -8.06 -2.09
C ASN A 397 11.55 -7.37 -3.47
N CYS A 398 12.43 -6.39 -3.66
CA CYS A 398 12.64 -5.78 -4.97
C CYS A 398 13.31 -6.75 -5.97
N ASP A 399 14.27 -7.56 -5.53
CA ASP A 399 14.92 -8.57 -6.39
C ASP A 399 13.89 -9.61 -6.86
N ASP A 400 12.96 -10.02 -5.99
CA ASP A 400 11.86 -10.91 -6.36
C ASP A 400 10.85 -10.23 -7.30
N LEU A 401 10.53 -8.95 -7.08
CA LEU A 401 9.72 -8.16 -8.01
C LEU A 401 10.35 -8.13 -9.41
N ILE A 402 11.68 -7.92 -9.49
CA ILE A 402 12.41 -7.91 -10.76
C ILE A 402 12.31 -9.26 -11.46
N LYS A 403 12.43 -10.39 -10.74
CA LYS A 403 12.24 -11.74 -11.31
C LYS A 403 10.83 -11.91 -11.88
N ILE A 404 9.80 -11.48 -11.13
CA ILE A 404 8.40 -11.51 -11.58
C ILE A 404 8.23 -10.68 -12.86
N LEU A 405 8.75 -9.45 -12.90
CA LEU A 405 8.61 -8.57 -14.07
C LEU A 405 9.38 -9.09 -15.30
N LYS A 406 10.47 -9.83 -15.11
CA LYS A 406 11.26 -10.41 -16.19
C LYS A 406 10.79 -11.81 -16.63
N SER A 407 9.89 -12.44 -15.86
CA SER A 407 9.29 -13.76 -16.21
C SER A 407 8.30 -13.64 -17.37
#